data_be57ff534991265ec733b7120603bc6b
#
_entry.id   be57ff534991265ec733b7120603bc6b
#
_cell.length_a   1.000
_cell.length_b   1.000
_cell.length_c   1.000
_cell.angle_alpha   90.00
_cell.angle_beta   90.00
_cell.angle_gamma   90.00
#
_symmetry.space_group_name_H-M   'P 1'
#
loop_
_entity.id
_entity.type
_entity.pdbx_description
1 polymer ?
#
loop_
_entity_poly.entity_id
_entity_poly.type
_entity_poly.pdbx_seq_one_letter_code
_entity_poly.pdbx_strand_id
1 'polypeptide(L)'
;MSQYPEPSSPSAALRTSVALLGALRLGFSGWAVARSRQVAAGVGVSDEQVDAAVPYVRALAARELALGVGALLAYRRGRPGTFWVASMAASEIFDAVVYELLAELGTLDRVRARRASLVALSSAVPEAATAVALARQP
;
A
#
# COMPACT_ATOMS: atom_id res chain seq x y z
N MET A 1 -15.98 -5.73 41.75
CA MET A 1 -15.60 -4.78 40.70
C MET A 1 -14.54 -5.46 39.85
N SER A 2 -14.91 -5.91 38.66
CA SER A 2 -13.99 -6.56 37.70
C SER A 2 -13.12 -5.48 37.09
N GLN A 3 -11.83 -5.43 37.42
CA GLN A 3 -10.84 -4.61 36.72
C GLN A 3 -10.58 -5.29 35.37
N TYR A 4 -11.24 -4.85 34.32
CA TYR A 4 -10.79 -5.17 32.96
C TYR A 4 -9.40 -4.53 32.80
N PRO A 5 -8.36 -5.29 32.44
CA PRO A 5 -7.06 -4.72 32.16
C PRO A 5 -7.23 -3.70 30.99
N GLU A 6 -6.73 -2.49 31.19
CA GLU A 6 -6.71 -1.50 30.13
C GLU A 6 -5.87 -2.05 28.96
N PRO A 7 -6.37 -1.94 27.70
CA PRO A 7 -5.61 -2.39 26.55
C PRO A 7 -4.27 -1.63 26.51
N SER A 8 -3.18 -2.38 26.51
CA SER A 8 -1.83 -1.81 26.43
C SER A 8 -1.67 -1.02 25.15
N SER A 9 -1.18 0.22 25.24
CA SER A 9 -0.89 1.05 24.07
C SER A 9 0.21 0.41 23.23
N PRO A 10 0.11 0.45 21.87
CA PRO A 10 1.16 -0.06 20.98
C PRO A 10 2.52 0.54 21.34
N SER A 11 3.59 -0.26 21.23
CA SER A 11 4.94 0.22 21.47
C SER A 11 5.27 1.43 20.58
N ALA A 12 6.13 2.35 21.04
CA ALA A 12 6.52 3.52 20.27
C ALA A 12 7.09 3.15 18.89
N ALA A 13 7.83 2.05 18.80
CA ALA A 13 8.39 1.54 17.55
C ALA A 13 7.29 1.16 16.54
N LEU A 14 6.27 0.40 16.97
CA LEU A 14 5.15 0.02 16.10
C LEU A 14 4.31 1.22 15.67
N ARG A 15 4.07 2.17 16.57
CA ARG A 15 3.40 3.41 16.21
C ARG A 15 4.17 4.19 15.15
N THR A 16 5.50 4.29 15.30
CA THR A 16 6.36 4.94 14.31
C THR A 16 6.30 4.21 12.97
N SER A 17 6.32 2.87 12.95
CA SER A 17 6.17 2.09 11.71
C SER A 17 4.86 2.40 10.99
N VAL A 18 3.73 2.47 11.71
CA VAL A 18 2.42 2.85 11.12
C VAL A 18 2.48 4.25 10.51
N ALA A 19 3.09 5.21 11.20
CA ALA A 19 3.22 6.58 10.70
C ALA A 19 4.10 6.67 9.46
N LEU A 20 5.24 5.95 9.43
CA LEU A 20 6.14 5.90 8.27
C LEU A 20 5.46 5.25 7.07
N LEU A 21 4.81 4.11 7.24
CA LEU A 21 4.06 3.44 6.17
C LEU A 21 2.97 4.36 5.61
N GLY A 22 2.20 5.02 6.49
CA GLY A 22 1.20 6.00 6.07
C GLY A 22 1.80 7.17 5.29
N ALA A 23 2.92 7.74 5.74
CA ALA A 23 3.59 8.84 5.06
C ALA A 23 4.14 8.44 3.69
N LEU A 24 4.71 7.23 3.56
CA LEU A 24 5.19 6.69 2.28
C LEU A 24 4.05 6.55 1.27
N ARG A 25 2.88 6.07 1.71
CA ARG A 25 1.68 5.96 0.86
C ARG A 25 1.21 7.33 0.37
N LEU A 26 1.22 8.36 1.22
CA LEU A 26 0.88 9.72 0.80
C LEU A 26 1.88 10.27 -0.23
N GLY A 27 3.18 10.05 0.00
CA GLY A 27 4.23 10.42 -0.96
C GLY A 27 4.04 9.75 -2.31
N PHE A 28 3.81 8.44 -2.31
CA PHE A 28 3.53 7.68 -3.54
C PHE A 28 2.26 8.17 -4.23
N SER A 29 1.16 8.40 -3.50
CA SER A 29 -0.09 8.91 -4.04
C SER A 29 0.12 10.24 -4.78
N GLY A 30 0.79 11.21 -4.13
CA GLY A 30 1.09 12.49 -4.74
C GLY A 30 1.95 12.36 -6.00
N TRP A 31 2.99 11.52 -5.95
CA TRP A 31 3.84 11.25 -7.11
C TRP A 31 3.06 10.56 -8.24
N ALA A 32 2.23 9.57 -7.94
CA ALA A 32 1.43 8.84 -8.93
C ALA A 32 0.41 9.75 -9.63
N VAL A 33 -0.21 10.70 -8.92
CA VAL A 33 -1.07 11.72 -9.53
C VAL A 33 -0.27 12.63 -10.46
N ALA A 34 0.87 13.16 -9.98
CA ALA A 34 1.68 14.09 -10.74
C ALA A 34 2.37 13.45 -11.97
N ARG A 35 2.63 12.14 -11.92
CA ARG A 35 3.40 11.39 -12.91
C ARG A 35 2.64 10.17 -13.45
N SER A 36 1.31 10.26 -13.57
CA SER A 36 0.45 9.13 -13.91
C SER A 36 0.88 8.39 -15.19
N ARG A 37 1.33 9.10 -16.24
CA ARG A 37 1.85 8.47 -17.46
C ARG A 37 3.12 7.66 -17.21
N GLN A 38 4.03 8.19 -16.38
CA GLN A 38 5.28 7.49 -16.04
C GLN A 38 5.01 6.25 -15.19
N VAL A 39 4.04 6.31 -14.28
CA VAL A 39 3.60 5.15 -13.50
C VAL A 39 3.02 4.08 -14.42
N ALA A 40 2.12 4.45 -15.34
CA ALA A 40 1.53 3.53 -16.31
C ALA A 40 2.61 2.85 -17.17
N ALA A 41 3.53 3.62 -17.74
CA ALA A 41 4.65 3.09 -18.52
C ALA A 41 5.58 2.20 -17.67
N GLY A 42 5.79 2.56 -16.39
CA GLY A 42 6.63 1.80 -15.45
C GLY A 42 6.11 0.40 -15.16
N VAL A 43 4.79 0.21 -15.12
CA VAL A 43 4.17 -1.12 -14.93
C VAL A 43 4.00 -1.91 -16.23
N GLY A 44 4.40 -1.34 -17.37
CA GLY A 44 4.44 -2.07 -18.64
C GLY A 44 3.31 -1.77 -19.61
N VAL A 45 2.53 -0.71 -19.38
CA VAL A 45 1.55 -0.21 -20.37
C VAL A 45 2.31 0.30 -21.60
N SER A 46 1.83 -0.04 -22.81
CA SER A 46 2.42 0.43 -24.06
C SER A 46 2.21 1.94 -24.25
N ASP A 47 3.10 2.58 -25.01
CA ASP A 47 3.02 4.03 -25.27
C ASP A 47 1.68 4.45 -25.91
N GLU A 48 1.10 3.58 -26.74
CA GLU A 48 -0.19 3.81 -27.40
C GLU A 48 -1.37 3.79 -26.40
N GLN A 49 -1.25 3.05 -25.31
CA GLN A 49 -2.31 2.85 -24.31
C GLN A 49 -2.10 3.67 -23.02
N VAL A 50 -0.97 4.33 -22.89
CA VAL A 50 -0.58 5.03 -21.66
C VAL A 50 -1.60 6.08 -21.24
N ASP A 51 -2.19 6.81 -22.19
CA ASP A 51 -3.19 7.84 -21.89
C ASP A 51 -4.51 7.26 -21.39
N ALA A 52 -4.92 6.12 -21.94
CA ALA A 52 -6.11 5.39 -21.50
C ALA A 52 -5.91 4.79 -20.08
N ALA A 53 -4.68 4.53 -19.68
CA ALA A 53 -4.36 4.00 -18.35
C ALA A 53 -4.30 5.07 -17.25
N VAL A 54 -4.17 6.36 -17.59
CA VAL A 54 -4.08 7.46 -16.61
C VAL A 54 -5.22 7.46 -15.58
N PRO A 55 -6.51 7.28 -15.94
CA PRO A 55 -7.59 7.21 -14.94
C PRO A 55 -7.40 6.08 -13.91
N TYR A 56 -6.90 4.93 -14.35
CA TYR A 56 -6.64 3.77 -13.46
C TYR A 56 -5.50 4.07 -12.50
N VAL A 57 -4.42 4.71 -12.96
CA VAL A 57 -3.32 5.14 -12.08
C VAL A 57 -3.81 6.17 -11.05
N ARG A 58 -4.70 7.07 -11.42
CA ARG A 58 -5.30 8.02 -10.47
C ARG A 58 -6.22 7.35 -9.46
N ALA A 59 -6.97 6.33 -9.87
CA ALA A 59 -7.76 5.50 -8.93
C ALA A 59 -6.87 4.76 -7.95
N LEU A 60 -5.75 4.18 -8.41
CA LEU A 60 -4.71 3.61 -7.56
C LEU A 60 -4.20 4.65 -6.56
N ALA A 61 -3.82 5.83 -7.03
CA ALA A 61 -3.33 6.91 -6.17
C ALA A 61 -4.38 7.34 -5.12
N ALA A 62 -5.66 7.38 -5.46
CA ALA A 62 -6.73 7.68 -4.51
C ALA A 62 -6.85 6.59 -3.43
N ARG A 63 -6.70 5.31 -3.79
CA ARG A 63 -6.63 4.19 -2.83
C ARG A 63 -5.45 4.37 -1.87
N GLU A 64 -4.27 4.65 -2.39
CA GLU A 64 -3.05 4.87 -1.60
C GLU A 64 -3.19 6.07 -0.65
N LEU A 65 -3.82 7.15 -1.13
CA LEU A 65 -4.16 8.30 -0.30
C LEU A 65 -5.05 7.90 0.88
N ALA A 66 -6.12 7.16 0.62
CA ALA A 66 -7.05 6.72 1.67
C ALA A 66 -6.36 5.83 2.71
N LEU A 67 -5.54 4.87 2.29
CA LEU A 67 -4.79 3.99 3.18
C LEU A 67 -3.78 4.78 4.02
N GLY A 68 -3.02 5.70 3.40
CA GLY A 68 -2.05 6.55 4.08
C GLY A 68 -2.68 7.48 5.12
N VAL A 69 -3.76 8.17 4.74
CA VAL A 69 -4.53 9.03 5.66
C VAL A 69 -5.10 8.22 6.82
N GLY A 70 -5.69 7.05 6.54
CA GLY A 70 -6.26 6.18 7.57
C GLY A 70 -5.23 5.74 8.59
N ALA A 71 -4.05 5.31 8.16
CA ALA A 71 -2.94 4.93 9.04
C ALA A 71 -2.45 6.10 9.90
N LEU A 72 -2.28 7.29 9.31
CA LEU A 72 -1.85 8.48 10.06
C LEU A 72 -2.91 8.97 11.06
N LEU A 73 -4.19 8.87 10.72
CA LEU A 73 -5.26 9.19 11.67
C LEU A 73 -5.32 8.18 12.82
N ALA A 74 -5.10 6.89 12.56
CA ALA A 74 -4.98 5.88 13.60
C ALA A 74 -3.80 6.19 14.53
N TYR A 75 -2.63 6.49 13.96
CA TYR A 75 -1.44 6.91 14.71
C TYR A 75 -1.72 8.12 15.60
N ARG A 76 -2.31 9.20 15.04
CA ARG A 76 -2.62 10.44 15.79
C ARG A 76 -3.60 10.21 16.93
N ARG A 77 -4.54 9.28 16.77
CA ARG A 77 -5.55 8.93 17.77
C ARG A 77 -5.07 7.88 18.79
N GLY A 78 -3.81 7.48 18.73
CA GLY A 78 -3.27 6.43 19.61
C GLY A 78 -3.86 5.04 19.37
N ARG A 79 -4.52 4.81 18.22
CA ARG A 79 -5.10 3.52 17.84
C ARG A 79 -4.05 2.62 17.17
N PRO A 80 -4.17 1.29 17.27
CA PRO A 80 -3.15 0.37 16.73
C PRO A 80 -2.90 0.48 15.24
N GLY A 81 -3.89 0.87 14.44
CA GLY A 81 -3.73 0.99 12.99
C GLY A 81 -3.67 -0.34 12.24
N THR A 82 -3.87 -1.46 12.91
CA THR A 82 -3.77 -2.83 12.35
C THR A 82 -4.59 -3.00 11.08
N PHE A 83 -5.83 -2.53 11.08
CA PHE A 83 -6.69 -2.59 9.90
C PHE A 83 -6.07 -1.90 8.67
N TRP A 84 -5.53 -0.69 8.85
CA TRP A 84 -4.96 0.08 7.75
C TRP A 84 -3.70 -0.56 7.19
N VAL A 85 -2.81 -1.03 8.07
CA VAL A 85 -1.55 -1.68 7.66
C VAL A 85 -1.82 -3.04 7.01
N ALA A 86 -2.76 -3.82 7.53
CA ALA A 86 -3.19 -5.07 6.89
C ALA A 86 -3.82 -4.83 5.52
N SER A 87 -4.61 -3.76 5.37
CA SER A 87 -5.18 -3.37 4.08
C SER A 87 -4.12 -2.92 3.08
N MET A 88 -3.05 -2.25 3.54
CA MET A 88 -1.89 -1.92 2.70
C MET A 88 -1.23 -3.21 2.16
N ALA A 89 -0.88 -4.14 3.04
CA ALA A 89 -0.26 -5.41 2.64
C ALA A 89 -1.16 -6.20 1.66
N ALA A 90 -2.45 -6.27 1.92
CA ALA A 90 -3.40 -6.95 1.04
C ALA A 90 -3.48 -6.27 -0.34
N SER A 91 -3.44 -4.93 -0.40
CA SER A 91 -3.47 -4.20 -1.67
C SER A 91 -2.21 -4.45 -2.50
N GLU A 92 -1.03 -4.52 -1.89
CA GLU A 92 0.21 -4.83 -2.60
C GLU A 92 0.23 -6.25 -3.16
N ILE A 93 -0.25 -7.23 -2.39
CA ILE A 93 -0.38 -8.61 -2.87
C ILE A 93 -1.36 -8.67 -4.04
N PHE A 94 -2.49 -7.97 -3.96
CA PHE A 94 -3.46 -7.90 -5.05
C PHE A 94 -2.84 -7.28 -6.31
N ASP A 95 -2.13 -6.15 -6.17
CA ASP A 95 -1.46 -5.48 -7.29
C ASP A 95 -0.42 -6.41 -7.95
N ALA A 96 0.37 -7.12 -7.16
CA ALA A 96 1.34 -8.08 -7.68
C ALA A 96 0.67 -9.18 -8.52
N VAL A 97 -0.43 -9.75 -8.03
CA VAL A 97 -1.21 -10.76 -8.77
C VAL A 97 -1.77 -10.19 -10.06
N VAL A 98 -2.32 -8.97 -10.02
CA VAL A 98 -2.89 -8.30 -11.20
C VAL A 98 -1.81 -8.04 -12.24
N TYR A 99 -0.62 -7.56 -11.85
CA TYR A 99 0.48 -7.33 -12.80
C TYR A 99 0.93 -8.61 -13.50
N GLU A 100 1.09 -9.73 -12.77
CA GLU A 100 1.44 -11.01 -13.37
C GLU A 100 0.35 -11.50 -14.33
N LEU A 101 -0.92 -11.43 -13.92
CA LEU A 101 -2.05 -11.84 -14.77
C LEU A 101 -2.12 -11.03 -16.07
N LEU A 102 -2.01 -9.71 -15.99
CA LEU A 102 -2.05 -8.84 -17.17
C LEU A 102 -0.84 -9.04 -18.09
N ALA A 103 0.32 -9.39 -17.51
CA ALA A 103 1.51 -9.76 -18.29
C ALA A 103 1.32 -11.10 -19.03
N GLU A 104 0.68 -12.09 -18.39
CA GLU A 104 0.35 -13.37 -19.04
C GLU A 104 -0.66 -13.20 -20.17
N LEU A 105 -1.62 -12.30 -19.99
CA LEU A 105 -2.61 -11.95 -21.03
C LEU A 105 -2.03 -11.08 -22.16
N GLY A 106 -0.76 -10.68 -22.08
CA GLY A 106 -0.11 -9.84 -23.09
C GLY A 106 -0.56 -8.38 -23.07
N THR A 107 -1.26 -7.95 -22.03
CA THR A 107 -1.72 -6.56 -21.86
C THR A 107 -0.60 -5.64 -21.38
N LEU A 108 0.34 -6.17 -20.60
CA LEU A 108 1.51 -5.45 -20.09
C LEU A 108 2.80 -6.07 -20.61
N ASP A 109 3.85 -5.24 -20.72
CA ASP A 109 5.22 -5.73 -20.93
C ASP A 109 5.64 -6.63 -19.79
N ARG A 110 5.98 -7.87 -20.08
CA ARG A 110 6.24 -8.92 -19.09
C ARG A 110 7.40 -8.56 -18.13
N VAL A 111 8.45 -7.92 -18.64
CA VAL A 111 9.62 -7.59 -17.81
C VAL A 111 9.29 -6.47 -16.83
N ARG A 112 8.60 -5.44 -17.29
CA ARG A 112 8.19 -4.30 -16.45
C ARG A 112 7.13 -4.71 -15.44
N ALA A 113 6.12 -5.47 -15.86
CA ALA A 113 5.08 -5.99 -14.99
C ALA A 113 5.68 -6.86 -13.86
N ARG A 114 6.61 -7.75 -14.18
CA ARG A 114 7.28 -8.58 -13.16
C ARG A 114 8.12 -7.74 -12.18
N ARG A 115 8.79 -6.69 -12.66
CA ARG A 115 9.48 -5.75 -11.76
C ARG A 115 8.50 -5.03 -10.84
N ALA A 116 7.36 -4.56 -11.35
CA ALA A 116 6.31 -3.92 -10.56
C ALA A 116 5.73 -4.89 -9.52
N SER A 117 5.46 -6.14 -9.91
CA SER A 117 5.03 -7.21 -9.01
C SER A 117 6.02 -7.46 -7.87
N LEU A 118 7.32 -7.55 -8.17
CA LEU A 118 8.35 -7.72 -7.14
C LEU A 118 8.45 -6.51 -6.20
N VAL A 119 8.29 -5.30 -6.71
CA VAL A 119 8.26 -4.09 -5.87
C VAL A 119 7.05 -4.13 -4.93
N ALA A 120 5.86 -4.44 -5.44
CA ALA A 120 4.65 -4.57 -4.64
C ALA A 120 4.82 -5.64 -3.53
N LEU A 121 5.30 -6.83 -3.87
CA LEU A 121 5.55 -7.88 -2.88
C LEU A 121 6.59 -7.47 -1.83
N SER A 122 7.65 -6.77 -2.23
CA SER A 122 8.65 -6.27 -1.28
C SER A 122 8.08 -5.24 -0.31
N SER A 123 7.13 -4.44 -0.74
CA SER A 123 6.39 -3.49 0.12
C SER A 123 5.41 -4.20 1.06
N ALA A 124 4.77 -5.27 0.60
CA ALA A 124 3.83 -6.05 1.41
C ALA A 124 4.49 -6.69 2.65
N VAL A 125 5.78 -7.07 2.57
CA VAL A 125 6.48 -7.75 3.67
C VAL A 125 6.54 -6.93 4.95
N PRO A 126 7.08 -5.69 4.98
CA PRO A 126 7.13 -4.87 6.19
C PRO A 126 5.72 -4.49 6.68
N GLU A 127 4.76 -4.32 5.79
CA GLU A 127 3.38 -4.03 6.14
C GLU A 127 2.72 -5.22 6.85
N ALA A 128 2.81 -6.41 6.28
CA ALA A 128 2.31 -7.64 6.90
C ALA A 128 2.98 -7.91 8.26
N ALA A 129 4.29 -7.76 8.35
CA ALA A 129 5.03 -7.92 9.60
C ALA A 129 4.55 -6.93 10.67
N THR A 130 4.33 -5.66 10.30
CA THR A 130 3.81 -4.63 11.21
C THR A 130 2.38 -4.95 11.65
N ALA A 131 1.51 -5.37 10.72
CA ALA A 131 0.12 -5.73 11.03
C ALA A 131 0.06 -6.92 12.01
N VAL A 132 0.86 -7.96 11.79
CA VAL A 132 0.96 -9.12 12.69
C VAL A 132 1.49 -8.72 14.06
N ALA A 133 2.52 -7.86 14.12
CA ALA A 133 3.07 -7.37 15.39
C ALA A 133 2.03 -6.56 16.17
N LEU A 134 1.25 -5.70 15.50
CA LEU A 134 0.16 -4.94 16.12
C LEU A 134 -0.97 -5.85 16.63
N ALA A 135 -1.32 -6.90 15.88
CA ALA A 135 -2.38 -7.83 16.26
C ALA A 135 -2.03 -8.73 17.47
N ARG A 136 -0.73 -8.88 17.75
CA ARG A 136 -0.23 -9.69 18.87
C ARG A 136 -0.07 -8.90 20.17
N GLN A 137 -0.30 -7.60 20.14
CA GLN A 137 -0.25 -6.80 21.37
C GLN A 137 -1.50 -7.05 22.21
N PRO A 138 -1.34 -7.31 23.51
CA PRO A 138 -2.44 -7.58 24.43
C PRO A 138 -3.34 -6.36 24.60
#